data_e57f6acffa613ebfbbee5b534ca07aca
#
_entry.id   e57f6acffa613ebfbbee5b534ca07aca
#
_cell.length_a   1.000
_cell.length_b   1.000
_cell.length_c   1.000
_cell.angle_alpha   90.00
_cell.angle_beta   90.00
_cell.angle_gamma   90.00
#
_symmetry.space_group_name_H-M   'P 1'
#
loop_
_entity.id
_entity.type
_entity.pdbx_description
1 polymer ?
#
loop_
_entity_poly.entity_id
_entity_poly.type
_entity_poly.pdbx_seq_one_letter_code
_entity_poly.pdbx_strand_id
1 'polypeptide(L)'
;MLKIKNLTATVGEDAETKTILNGLSLDVPAGEVHAIMGPNGAGKSTLSYVLTGRSGYEVTGGSATLNGEDILDMEPEARAAKGIFLSFQYPIEIPGVPVMTFVRTAINAQRKVRGEAEMSAP
;
A
#
# COMPACT_ATOMS: atom_id res chain seq x y z
N MET A 1 -3.68 10.81 -8.50
CA MET A 1 -3.96 11.66 -7.33
C MET A 1 -4.45 10.82 -6.17
N LEU A 2 -3.78 10.91 -5.03
CA LEU A 2 -4.15 10.22 -3.79
C LEU A 2 -4.86 11.19 -2.85
N LYS A 3 -6.03 10.82 -2.35
CA LYS A 3 -6.76 11.61 -1.34
C LYS A 3 -7.07 10.75 -0.14
N ILE A 4 -6.69 11.24 1.03
CA ILE A 4 -6.96 10.61 2.32
C ILE A 4 -7.77 11.61 3.14
N LYS A 5 -8.88 11.16 3.74
CA LYS A 5 -9.75 12.00 4.58
C LYS A 5 -10.05 11.31 5.89
N ASN A 6 -9.67 11.94 6.98
CA ASN A 6 -9.96 11.50 8.36
C ASN A 6 -9.62 10.03 8.61
N LEU A 7 -8.54 9.52 7.99
CA LEU A 7 -8.15 8.12 8.08
C LEU A 7 -7.77 7.77 9.51
N THR A 8 -8.45 6.79 10.06
CA THR A 8 -8.19 6.24 11.39
C THR A 8 -7.91 4.77 11.26
N ALA A 9 -6.82 4.31 11.83
CA ALA A 9 -6.42 2.91 11.78
C ALA A 9 -5.80 2.46 13.09
N THR A 10 -6.06 1.19 13.40
CA THR A 10 -5.58 0.51 14.59
C THR A 10 -4.63 -0.62 14.22
N VAL A 11 -3.78 -1.01 15.17
CA VAL A 11 -2.91 -2.18 15.11
C VAL A 11 -3.08 -2.98 16.40
N GLY A 12 -2.98 -4.30 16.30
CA GLY A 12 -3.14 -5.22 17.43
C GLY A 12 -4.36 -6.10 17.29
N GLU A 13 -4.44 -7.10 18.15
CA GLU A 13 -5.53 -8.06 18.21
C GLU A 13 -6.26 -7.92 19.56
N ASP A 14 -7.58 -8.02 19.53
CA ASP A 14 -8.47 -8.04 20.70
C ASP A 14 -8.26 -6.85 21.68
N ALA A 15 -7.97 -7.16 22.95
CA ALA A 15 -7.90 -6.19 24.05
C ALA A 15 -6.66 -5.26 23.99
N GLU A 16 -5.67 -5.57 23.16
CA GLU A 16 -4.44 -4.76 22.99
C GLU A 16 -4.43 -3.89 21.72
N THR A 17 -5.59 -3.63 21.17
CA THR A 17 -5.73 -2.76 19.98
C THR A 17 -5.33 -1.32 20.30
N LYS A 18 -4.41 -0.78 19.50
CA LYS A 18 -3.91 0.59 19.62
C LYS A 18 -4.21 1.39 18.37
N THR A 19 -4.83 2.56 18.54
CA THR A 19 -5.00 3.53 17.45
C THR A 19 -3.66 4.18 17.12
N ILE A 20 -3.21 4.04 15.88
CA ILE A 20 -1.94 4.63 15.39
C ILE A 20 -2.21 5.80 14.46
N LEU A 21 -3.19 5.70 13.55
CA LEU A 21 -3.66 6.82 12.75
C LEU A 21 -4.96 7.33 13.35
N ASN A 22 -5.03 8.62 13.58
CA ASN A 22 -6.18 9.25 14.23
C ASN A 22 -6.64 10.47 13.42
N GLY A 23 -7.52 10.24 12.45
CA GLY A 23 -8.12 11.30 11.66
C GLY A 23 -7.15 11.97 10.66
N LEU A 24 -6.18 11.21 10.11
CA LEU A 24 -5.21 11.75 9.17
C LEU A 24 -5.88 12.15 7.85
N SER A 25 -5.58 13.36 7.38
CA SER A 25 -5.99 13.84 6.06
C SER A 25 -4.78 14.30 5.26
N LEU A 26 -4.71 13.89 4.00
CA LEU A 26 -3.63 14.20 3.08
C LEU A 26 -4.16 14.21 1.65
N ASP A 27 -3.81 15.22 0.89
CA ASP A 27 -4.11 15.29 -0.55
C ASP A 27 -2.78 15.40 -1.31
N VAL A 28 -2.51 14.41 -2.17
CA VAL A 28 -1.31 14.36 -3.02
C VAL A 28 -1.76 14.45 -4.47
N PRO A 29 -1.68 15.64 -5.09
CA PRO A 29 -1.98 15.82 -6.51
C PRO A 29 -1.06 15.01 -7.42
N ALA A 30 -1.49 14.77 -8.65
CA ALA A 30 -0.65 14.11 -9.65
C ALA A 30 0.61 14.94 -9.94
N GLY A 31 1.77 14.26 -10.01
CA GLY A 31 3.06 14.89 -10.30
C GLY A 31 3.75 15.56 -9.11
N GLU A 32 3.15 15.53 -7.92
CA GLU A 32 3.75 16.06 -6.70
C GLU A 32 4.43 14.99 -5.85
N VAL A 33 5.46 15.40 -5.13
CA VAL A 33 6.16 14.59 -4.12
C VAL A 33 5.89 15.19 -2.75
N HIS A 34 5.34 14.39 -1.85
CA HIS A 34 5.06 14.79 -0.48
C HIS A 34 5.95 14.02 0.50
N ALA A 35 6.65 14.74 1.38
CA ALA A 35 7.44 14.17 2.46
C ALA A 35 6.62 14.14 3.75
N ILE A 36 6.52 12.96 4.36
CA ILE A 36 5.86 12.77 5.66
C ILE A 36 6.93 12.67 6.73
N MET A 37 6.94 13.63 7.63
CA MET A 37 7.91 13.73 8.70
C MET A 37 7.24 13.72 10.08
N GLY A 38 7.98 13.29 11.07
CA GLY A 38 7.53 13.25 12.47
C GLY A 38 8.43 12.37 13.32
N PRO A 39 8.27 12.38 14.64
CA PRO A 39 9.03 11.54 15.56
C PRO A 39 8.74 10.05 15.35
N ASN A 40 9.60 9.19 15.91
CA ASN A 40 9.34 7.76 15.93
C ASN A 40 8.03 7.46 16.68
N GLY A 41 7.24 6.56 16.14
CA GLY A 41 5.93 6.22 16.68
C GLY A 41 4.78 7.15 16.25
N ALA A 42 5.03 8.16 15.41
CA ALA A 42 3.98 9.07 14.91
C ALA A 42 3.05 8.45 13.85
N GLY A 43 3.29 7.20 13.42
CA GLY A 43 2.45 6.52 12.44
C GLY A 43 2.89 6.63 10.98
N LYS A 44 4.08 7.17 10.68
CA LYS A 44 4.59 7.33 9.31
C LYS A 44 4.60 6.01 8.52
N SER A 45 5.22 4.99 9.08
CA SER A 45 5.27 3.65 8.45
C SER A 45 3.89 2.97 8.46
N THR A 46 3.10 3.21 9.49
CA THR A 46 1.73 2.69 9.58
C THR A 46 0.86 3.20 8.43
N LEU A 47 0.98 4.47 8.07
CA LEU A 47 0.26 4.99 6.90
C LEU A 47 0.60 4.21 5.63
N SER A 48 1.88 3.95 5.39
CA SER A 48 2.32 3.17 4.22
C SER A 48 1.75 1.76 4.23
N TYR A 49 1.75 1.10 5.39
CA TYR A 49 1.22 -0.25 5.54
C TYR A 49 -0.30 -0.32 5.37
N VAL A 50 -1.03 0.65 5.91
CA VAL A 50 -2.49 0.76 5.73
C VAL A 50 -2.85 0.98 4.26
N LEU A 51 -2.16 1.89 3.57
CA LEU A 51 -2.42 2.17 2.16
C LEU A 51 -2.12 0.98 1.24
N THR A 52 -1.13 0.16 1.60
CA THR A 52 -0.78 -1.04 0.82
C THR A 52 -1.59 -2.28 1.19
N GLY A 53 -2.45 -2.20 2.20
CA GLY A 53 -3.31 -3.30 2.64
C GLY A 53 -2.58 -4.39 3.42
N ARG A 54 -1.51 -4.03 4.13
CA ARG A 54 -0.79 -5.00 4.96
C ARG A 54 -1.68 -5.53 6.09
N SER A 55 -1.67 -6.83 6.28
CA SER A 55 -2.39 -7.49 7.39
C SER A 55 -1.92 -6.99 8.77
N GLY A 56 -2.79 -7.06 9.78
CA GLY A 56 -2.53 -6.60 11.14
C GLY A 56 -2.84 -5.12 11.38
N TYR A 57 -3.34 -4.41 10.38
CA TYR A 57 -3.84 -3.04 10.50
C TYR A 57 -5.31 -3.00 10.08
N GLU A 58 -6.14 -2.39 10.91
CA GLU A 58 -7.57 -2.25 10.67
C GLU A 58 -7.94 -0.78 10.49
N VAL A 59 -8.62 -0.46 9.39
CA VAL A 59 -9.17 0.88 9.17
C VAL A 59 -10.51 0.97 9.87
N THR A 60 -10.61 1.86 10.84
CA THR A 60 -11.81 2.05 11.67
C THR A 60 -12.60 3.31 11.27
N GLY A 61 -12.03 4.14 10.40
CA GLY A 61 -12.73 5.34 9.92
C GLY A 61 -11.97 6.08 8.83
N GLY A 62 -12.69 6.98 8.16
CA GLY A 62 -12.16 7.77 7.07
C GLY A 62 -12.20 7.09 5.71
N SER A 63 -11.49 7.67 4.75
CA SER A 63 -11.42 7.15 3.38
C SER A 63 -10.06 7.40 2.76
N ALA A 64 -9.69 6.57 1.80
CA ALA A 64 -8.52 6.77 0.95
C ALA A 64 -8.87 6.40 -0.49
N THR A 65 -8.68 7.35 -1.41
CA THR A 65 -8.96 7.15 -2.82
C THR A 65 -7.73 7.41 -3.68
N LEU A 66 -7.54 6.60 -4.70
CA LEU A 66 -6.53 6.80 -5.75
C LEU A 66 -7.25 7.03 -7.08
N ASN A 67 -7.03 8.20 -7.69
CA ASN A 67 -7.71 8.61 -8.93
C ASN A 67 -9.26 8.49 -8.86
N GLY A 68 -9.83 8.74 -7.68
CA GLY A 68 -11.27 8.68 -7.43
C GLY A 68 -11.82 7.31 -7.04
N GLU A 69 -11.01 6.25 -7.11
CA GLU A 69 -11.40 4.91 -6.69
C GLU A 69 -11.01 4.66 -5.22
N ASP A 70 -11.90 4.08 -4.45
CA ASP A 70 -11.61 3.67 -3.07
C ASP A 70 -10.61 2.51 -3.09
N ILE A 71 -9.55 2.65 -2.29
CA ILE A 71 -8.49 1.63 -2.20
C ILE A 71 -8.56 0.82 -0.92
N LEU A 72 -9.34 1.24 0.08
CA LEU A 72 -9.35 0.58 1.39
C LEU A 72 -10.02 -0.80 1.33
N ASP A 73 -11.04 -0.95 0.49
CA ASP A 73 -11.76 -2.21 0.30
C ASP A 73 -11.07 -3.16 -0.70
N MET A 74 -9.95 -2.72 -1.31
CA MET A 74 -9.21 -3.55 -2.27
C MET A 74 -8.19 -4.45 -1.57
N GLU A 75 -8.04 -5.68 -2.08
CA GLU A 75 -6.93 -6.55 -1.71
C GLU A 75 -5.58 -5.95 -2.13
N PRO A 76 -4.47 -6.29 -1.46
CA PRO A 76 -3.14 -5.72 -1.73
C PRO A 76 -2.71 -5.79 -3.19
N GLU A 77 -2.96 -6.91 -3.86
CA GLU A 77 -2.66 -7.10 -5.28
C GLU A 77 -3.47 -6.20 -6.20
N ALA A 78 -4.73 -5.92 -5.86
CA ALA A 78 -5.57 -4.99 -6.60
C ALA A 78 -5.06 -3.55 -6.45
N ARG A 79 -4.63 -3.16 -5.25
CA ARG A 79 -3.98 -1.86 -5.00
C ARG A 79 -2.69 -1.72 -5.79
N ALA A 80 -1.86 -2.77 -5.81
CA ALA A 80 -0.63 -2.80 -6.60
C ALA A 80 -0.91 -2.64 -8.10
N ALA A 81 -1.98 -3.28 -8.61
CA ALA A 81 -2.42 -3.14 -10.00
C ALA A 81 -2.86 -1.71 -10.35
N LYS A 82 -3.39 -0.96 -9.39
CA LYS A 82 -3.72 0.47 -9.54
C LYS A 82 -2.51 1.40 -9.45
N GLY A 83 -1.33 0.87 -9.13
CA GLY A 83 -0.08 1.62 -9.10
C GLY A 83 0.42 1.99 -7.71
N ILE A 84 -0.15 1.43 -6.65
CA ILE A 84 0.38 1.61 -5.29
C ILE A 84 1.59 0.70 -5.12
N PHE A 85 2.73 1.30 -4.81
CA PHE A 85 3.98 0.58 -4.59
C PHE A 85 4.61 1.02 -3.27
N LEU A 86 5.05 0.05 -2.47
CA LEU A 86 5.78 0.29 -1.22
C LEU A 86 7.24 -0.12 -1.39
N SER A 87 8.14 0.84 -1.22
CA SER A 87 9.56 0.55 -1.05
C SER A 87 9.83 0.25 0.42
N PHE A 88 10.15 -1.01 0.72
CA PHE A 88 10.42 -1.44 2.09
C PHE A 88 11.71 -0.82 2.62
N GLN A 89 11.72 -0.45 3.89
CA GLN A 89 12.91 0.03 4.57
C GLN A 89 13.99 -1.06 4.65
N TYR A 90 13.58 -2.30 4.86
CA TYR A 90 14.44 -3.48 4.84
C TYR A 90 13.84 -4.49 3.85
N PRO A 91 14.50 -4.74 2.70
CA PRO A 91 14.04 -5.75 1.74
C PRO A 91 14.01 -7.13 2.39
N ILE A 92 12.96 -7.89 2.11
CA ILE A 92 12.82 -9.26 2.58
C ILE A 92 13.29 -10.18 1.46
N GLU A 93 14.23 -11.07 1.78
CA GLU A 93 14.67 -12.13 0.87
C GLU A 93 13.58 -13.20 0.73
N ILE A 94 13.36 -13.69 -0.50
CA ILE A 94 12.48 -14.82 -0.77
C ILE A 94 13.36 -16.01 -1.15
N PRO A 95 13.71 -16.88 -0.21
CA PRO A 95 14.63 -17.99 -0.47
C PRO A 95 14.13 -18.90 -1.61
N GLY A 96 15.05 -19.30 -2.48
CA GLY A 96 14.75 -20.22 -3.59
C GLY A 96 14.05 -19.59 -4.79
N VAL A 97 13.77 -18.29 -4.78
CA VAL A 97 13.16 -17.59 -5.92
C VAL A 97 14.21 -16.76 -6.65
N PRO A 98 14.61 -17.13 -7.89
CA PRO A 98 15.52 -16.30 -8.69
C PRO A 98 14.92 -14.91 -8.97
N VAL A 99 15.74 -13.87 -8.96
CA VAL A 99 15.32 -12.48 -9.21
C VAL A 99 14.55 -12.34 -10.54
N MET A 100 15.05 -12.97 -11.61
CA MET A 100 14.39 -12.93 -12.93
C MET A 100 13.01 -13.56 -12.91
N THR A 101 12.82 -14.64 -12.19
CA THR A 101 11.50 -15.28 -12.01
C THR A 101 10.56 -14.37 -11.26
N PHE A 102 11.04 -13.77 -10.15
CA PHE A 102 10.25 -12.83 -9.35
C PHE A 102 9.79 -11.62 -10.19
N VAL A 103 10.72 -10.95 -10.86
CA VAL A 103 10.44 -9.75 -11.65
C VAL A 103 9.48 -10.08 -12.81
N ARG A 104 9.71 -11.17 -13.53
CA ARG A 104 8.83 -11.60 -14.62
C ARG A 104 7.42 -11.89 -14.12
N THR A 105 7.28 -12.60 -13.01
CA THR A 105 5.97 -12.90 -12.41
C THR A 105 5.24 -11.61 -12.03
N ALA A 106 5.95 -10.66 -11.41
CA ALA A 106 5.38 -9.37 -11.04
C ALA A 106 4.92 -8.55 -12.26
N ILE A 107 5.75 -8.50 -13.32
CA ILE A 107 5.41 -7.79 -14.56
C ILE A 107 4.20 -8.46 -15.23
N ASN A 108 4.17 -9.80 -15.32
CA ASN A 108 3.06 -10.52 -15.96
C ASN A 108 1.75 -10.35 -15.18
N ALA A 109 1.79 -10.29 -13.84
CA ALA A 109 0.62 -9.96 -13.04
C ALA A 109 0.06 -8.58 -13.39
N GLN A 110 0.94 -7.57 -13.54
CA GLN A 110 0.54 -6.22 -13.95
C GLN A 110 0.00 -6.17 -15.38
N ARG A 111 0.65 -6.88 -16.32
CA ARG A 111 0.21 -6.97 -17.72
C ARG A 111 -1.15 -7.61 -17.83
N LYS A 112 -1.38 -8.70 -17.10
CA LYS A 112 -2.68 -9.38 -17.05
C LYS A 112 -3.82 -8.45 -16.65
N VAL A 113 -3.62 -7.61 -15.65
CA VAL A 113 -4.63 -6.63 -15.22
C VAL A 113 -4.91 -5.59 -16.31
N ARG A 114 -3.91 -5.24 -17.12
CA ARG A 114 -4.04 -4.30 -18.24
C ARG A 114 -4.55 -4.94 -19.53
N GLY A 115 -4.80 -6.27 -19.55
CA GLY A 115 -5.19 -6.99 -20.76
C GLY A 115 -4.06 -7.16 -21.79
N GLU A 116 -2.81 -7.00 -21.36
CA GLU A 116 -1.62 -7.17 -22.20
C GLU A 116 -1.16 -8.64 -22.22
N ALA A 117 -0.51 -9.05 -23.31
CA ALA A 117 0.07 -10.39 -23.40
C ALA A 117 1.21 -10.59 -22.39
N GLU A 118 1.32 -11.78 -21.82
CA GLU A 118 2.41 -12.13 -20.91
C GLU A 118 3.77 -12.10 -21.63
N MET A 119 4.81 -11.75 -20.89
CA MET A 119 6.19 -11.89 -21.36
C MET A 119 6.55 -13.37 -21.38
N SER A 120 6.98 -13.87 -22.54
CA SER A 120 7.56 -15.20 -22.66
C SER A 120 8.90 -15.27 -21.91
N ALA A 121 9.31 -16.48 -21.55
CA ALA A 121 10.67 -16.72 -21.09
C ALA A 121 11.67 -16.38 -22.21
N PRO A 122 12.85 -15.84 -21.89
CA PRO A 122 13.93 -15.67 -22.87
C PRO A 122 14.41 -17.01 -23.38
#